data_df92d35636eff5e1e5bc435e27459b8e
#
_entry.id   df92d35636eff5e1e5bc435e27459b8e
#
_cell.length_a   1.000
_cell.length_b   1.000
_cell.length_c   1.000
_cell.angle_alpha   90.00
_cell.angle_beta   90.00
_cell.angle_gamma   90.00
#
_symmetry.space_group_name_H-M   'P 1'
#
loop_
_entity.id
_entity.type
_entity.pdbx_description
1 polymer ?
#
loop_
_entity_poly.entity_id
_entity_poly.type
_entity_poly.pdbx_seq_one_letter_code
_entity_poly.pdbx_strand_id
1 'polypeptide(L)'
;MAKNITILAILAVIVALPFVFRRPAPQGDWREGDPTIVIVSPHNEAIRYEFGRAFSVWHKAKYGKPVKIDWRNIGGTTEISRYLASEYSASTKAWWTSRKDTDKAGDSLKFRWPAAAADDLVRPAAPADPQSAAIWKAYREVDAPDAITSKIDLFFGGGEFDHSGAFRSGFAVESLKELPPELFAVDGVVRIPEKQSGETWRTASLLGNAVSTFGIIYNNDRLADLKIGKPPSQWTDLADPRYFRQVGLADPTKSGSIAKAFEMIVHQQMHEAVVAYASHPFGDGRLPMDALIAANEKRIADYIKDKGKAYQRGDVPDDLKEYQAALEKGFANGLHLIQKIGANARYFTDSASKVPIDVSMGDAAVGMAIDFYGRYQA
;
A
#
# COMPACT_ATOMS: atom_id res chain seq x y z
N MET A 1 -24.09 16.28 -50.79
CA MET A 1 -23.38 14.98 -50.82
C MET A 1 -21.87 15.15 -50.63
N ALA A 2 -21.16 15.97 -51.42
CA ALA A 2 -19.69 16.13 -51.27
C ALA A 2 -19.20 16.46 -49.86
N LYS A 3 -19.84 17.42 -49.17
CA LYS A 3 -19.50 17.81 -47.78
C LYS A 3 -19.55 16.64 -46.77
N ASN A 4 -20.53 15.76 -46.87
CA ASN A 4 -20.69 14.62 -46.00
C ASN A 4 -19.63 13.53 -46.29
N ILE A 5 -19.23 13.35 -47.54
CA ILE A 5 -18.18 12.43 -47.95
C ILE A 5 -16.84 12.94 -47.43
N THR A 6 -16.55 14.22 -47.47
CA THR A 6 -15.33 14.82 -46.93
C THR A 6 -15.22 14.64 -45.41
N ILE A 7 -16.36 14.87 -44.70
CA ILE A 7 -16.39 14.65 -43.22
C ILE A 7 -16.12 13.18 -42.86
N LEU A 8 -16.77 12.26 -43.60
CA LEU A 8 -16.55 10.82 -43.39
C LEU A 8 -15.11 10.39 -43.69
N ALA A 9 -14.48 10.93 -44.73
CA ALA A 9 -13.12 10.66 -45.08
C ALA A 9 -12.15 11.18 -44.01
N ILE A 10 -12.37 12.40 -43.51
CA ILE A 10 -11.55 12.96 -42.40
C ILE A 10 -11.73 12.11 -41.13
N LEU A 11 -12.95 11.72 -40.79
CA LEU A 11 -13.22 10.87 -39.63
C LEU A 11 -12.51 9.50 -39.76
N ALA A 12 -12.58 8.90 -40.96
CA ALA A 12 -11.91 7.63 -41.24
C ALA A 12 -10.36 7.75 -41.08
N VAL A 13 -9.79 8.86 -41.56
CA VAL A 13 -8.34 9.13 -41.36
C VAL A 13 -8.03 9.30 -39.89
N ILE A 14 -8.79 10.08 -39.13
CA ILE A 14 -8.57 10.28 -37.69
C ILE A 14 -8.66 8.95 -36.94
N VAL A 15 -9.62 8.09 -37.26
CA VAL A 15 -9.77 6.77 -36.64
C VAL A 15 -8.64 5.81 -37.06
N ALA A 16 -8.17 5.88 -38.32
CA ALA A 16 -7.11 5.02 -38.82
C ALA A 16 -5.71 5.42 -38.32
N LEU A 17 -5.46 6.72 -38.07
CA LEU A 17 -4.18 7.26 -37.64
C LEU A 17 -3.56 6.51 -36.43
N PRO A 18 -4.27 6.25 -35.34
CA PRO A 18 -3.73 5.50 -34.20
C PRO A 18 -3.30 4.07 -34.55
N PHE A 19 -3.96 3.44 -35.51
CA PHE A 19 -3.63 2.09 -35.95
C PHE A 19 -2.41 2.07 -36.90
N VAL A 20 -2.28 3.08 -37.76
CA VAL A 20 -1.14 3.24 -38.69
C VAL A 20 0.13 3.60 -37.92
N PHE A 21 0.03 4.47 -36.93
CA PHE A 21 1.16 4.89 -36.10
C PHE A 21 1.33 4.07 -34.81
N ARG A 22 0.55 3.00 -34.65
CA ARG A 22 0.71 2.09 -33.54
C ARG A 22 2.12 1.51 -33.58
N ARG A 23 2.99 1.99 -32.70
CA ARG A 23 4.26 1.32 -32.47
C ARG A 23 3.96 -0.11 -32.00
N PRO A 24 4.59 -1.14 -32.56
CA PRO A 24 4.49 -2.48 -32.00
C PRO A 24 4.79 -2.38 -30.50
N ALA A 25 3.96 -3.01 -29.69
CA ALA A 25 4.22 -3.07 -28.25
C ALA A 25 5.66 -3.59 -28.06
N PRO A 26 6.42 -3.07 -27.07
CA PRO A 26 7.81 -3.45 -26.85
C PRO A 26 8.01 -4.92 -26.43
N GLN A 27 7.03 -5.76 -26.60
CA GLN A 27 7.07 -7.21 -26.29
C GLN A 27 8.05 -7.99 -27.17
N GLY A 28 8.74 -7.33 -28.09
CA GLY A 28 9.83 -7.93 -28.87
C GLY A 28 9.42 -9.26 -29.50
N ASP A 29 10.30 -10.25 -29.44
CA ASP A 29 10.13 -11.56 -30.07
C ASP A 29 9.31 -12.58 -29.25
N TRP A 30 8.52 -12.14 -28.23
CA TRP A 30 7.70 -13.05 -27.44
C TRP A 30 6.66 -13.78 -28.30
N ARG A 31 6.57 -15.09 -28.13
CA ARG A 31 5.62 -15.96 -28.82
C ARG A 31 4.80 -16.74 -27.81
N GLU A 32 3.67 -17.26 -28.21
CA GLU A 32 2.88 -18.17 -27.40
C GLU A 32 3.74 -19.38 -26.97
N GLY A 33 3.79 -19.65 -25.67
CA GLY A 33 4.67 -20.65 -25.04
C GLY A 33 5.94 -20.07 -24.41
N ASP A 34 6.30 -18.81 -24.67
CA ASP A 34 7.36 -18.13 -23.93
C ASP A 34 6.90 -17.71 -22.53
N PRO A 35 7.81 -17.55 -21.55
CA PRO A 35 7.47 -17.17 -20.20
C PRO A 35 6.62 -15.90 -20.11
N THR A 36 5.64 -15.92 -19.22
CA THR A 36 4.84 -14.75 -18.85
C THR A 36 4.87 -14.61 -17.34
N ILE A 37 5.07 -13.41 -16.84
CA ILE A 37 5.00 -13.06 -15.42
C ILE A 37 3.83 -12.12 -15.22
N VAL A 38 2.93 -12.49 -14.33
CA VAL A 38 1.74 -11.69 -13.97
C VAL A 38 2.05 -10.88 -12.73
N ILE A 39 2.04 -9.55 -12.88
CA ILE A 39 2.41 -8.62 -11.81
C ILE A 39 1.22 -7.73 -11.47
N VAL A 40 0.82 -7.71 -10.20
CA VAL A 40 -0.14 -6.72 -9.68
C VAL A 40 0.59 -5.52 -9.10
N SER A 41 0.13 -4.31 -9.43
CA SER A 41 0.83 -3.09 -9.02
C SER A 41 -0.11 -1.88 -8.91
N PRO A 42 0.04 -1.03 -7.86
CA PRO A 42 -0.65 0.25 -7.74
C PRO A 42 0.05 1.38 -8.51
N HIS A 43 1.20 1.11 -9.11
CA HIS A 43 2.00 2.12 -9.80
C HIS A 43 1.32 2.60 -11.09
N ASN A 44 1.62 3.84 -11.48
CA ASN A 44 1.18 4.42 -12.75
C ASN A 44 1.84 3.70 -13.96
N GLU A 45 1.32 3.99 -15.14
CA GLU A 45 1.75 3.34 -16.36
C GLU A 45 3.24 3.57 -16.68
N ALA A 46 3.75 4.78 -16.42
CA ALA A 46 5.15 5.11 -16.72
C ALA A 46 6.12 4.21 -15.92
N ILE A 47 5.89 4.02 -14.62
CA ILE A 47 6.72 3.15 -13.78
C ILE A 47 6.62 1.70 -14.25
N ARG A 48 5.41 1.20 -14.51
CA ARG A 48 5.19 -0.15 -15.01
C ARG A 48 5.90 -0.39 -16.35
N TYR A 49 5.83 0.59 -17.25
CA TYR A 49 6.48 0.54 -18.54
C TYR A 49 8.00 0.45 -18.39
N GLU A 50 8.63 1.34 -17.63
CA GLU A 50 10.09 1.37 -17.47
C GLU A 50 10.62 0.10 -16.79
N PHE A 51 9.99 -0.34 -15.69
CA PHE A 51 10.40 -1.58 -15.03
C PHE A 51 10.17 -2.81 -15.91
N GLY A 52 9.03 -2.91 -16.58
CA GLY A 52 8.72 -4.02 -17.47
C GLY A 52 9.70 -4.11 -18.65
N ARG A 53 10.02 -2.95 -19.25
CA ARG A 53 11.00 -2.86 -20.33
C ARG A 53 12.39 -3.27 -19.86
N ALA A 54 12.86 -2.71 -18.75
CA ALA A 54 14.18 -3.00 -18.20
C ALA A 54 14.32 -4.49 -17.88
N PHE A 55 13.30 -5.07 -17.22
CA PHE A 55 13.27 -6.48 -16.87
C PHE A 55 13.27 -7.38 -18.13
N SER A 56 12.45 -7.07 -19.12
CA SER A 56 12.39 -7.85 -20.38
C SER A 56 13.73 -7.86 -21.12
N VAL A 57 14.42 -6.71 -21.17
CA VAL A 57 15.75 -6.59 -21.77
C VAL A 57 16.78 -7.42 -20.97
N TRP A 58 16.79 -7.29 -19.67
CA TRP A 58 17.68 -8.04 -18.78
C TRP A 58 17.44 -9.55 -18.88
N HIS A 59 16.18 -9.97 -18.83
CA HIS A 59 15.80 -11.39 -18.91
C HIS A 59 16.28 -12.03 -20.23
N LYS A 60 16.04 -11.34 -21.36
CA LYS A 60 16.51 -11.80 -22.67
C LYS A 60 18.04 -11.89 -22.72
N ALA A 61 18.75 -10.89 -22.18
CA ALA A 61 20.21 -10.90 -22.14
C ALA A 61 20.76 -12.04 -21.27
N LYS A 62 20.13 -12.31 -20.13
CA LYS A 62 20.60 -13.30 -19.17
C LYS A 62 20.22 -14.74 -19.55
N TYR A 63 18.99 -14.96 -20.03
CA TYR A 63 18.43 -16.29 -20.26
C TYR A 63 18.25 -16.65 -21.76
N GLY A 64 18.53 -15.71 -22.67
CA GLY A 64 18.38 -15.90 -24.10
C GLY A 64 16.93 -16.00 -24.61
N LYS A 65 15.95 -15.84 -23.71
CA LYS A 65 14.52 -15.97 -24.02
C LYS A 65 13.78 -14.67 -23.70
N PRO A 66 12.82 -14.27 -24.55
CA PRO A 66 11.93 -13.16 -24.22
C PRO A 66 11.00 -13.55 -23.05
N VAL A 67 10.51 -12.53 -22.33
CA VAL A 67 9.50 -12.68 -21.28
C VAL A 67 8.43 -11.61 -21.47
N LYS A 68 7.19 -11.99 -21.30
CA LYS A 68 6.05 -11.06 -21.26
C LYS A 68 5.74 -10.67 -19.82
N ILE A 69 5.53 -9.38 -19.61
CA ILE A 69 5.01 -8.87 -18.33
C ILE A 69 3.53 -8.55 -18.53
N ASP A 70 2.67 -9.26 -17.79
CA ASP A 70 1.24 -9.00 -17.72
C ASP A 70 0.92 -8.17 -16.48
N TRP A 71 0.77 -6.88 -16.67
CA TRP A 71 0.47 -5.95 -15.58
C TRP A 71 -1.02 -5.95 -15.25
N ARG A 72 -1.34 -6.24 -13.99
CA ARG A 72 -2.70 -6.14 -13.42
C ARG A 72 -2.81 -4.85 -12.63
N ASN A 73 -3.61 -3.92 -13.11
CA ASN A 73 -3.91 -2.66 -12.44
C ASN A 73 -5.29 -2.76 -11.78
N ILE A 74 -5.30 -3.03 -10.48
CA ILE A 74 -6.53 -3.25 -9.68
C ILE A 74 -6.95 -1.95 -8.97
N GLY A 75 -6.00 -1.07 -8.67
CA GLY A 75 -6.19 0.13 -7.87
C GLY A 75 -5.08 0.33 -6.86
N GLY A 76 -5.39 0.91 -5.71
CA GLY A 76 -4.44 1.09 -4.61
C GLY A 76 -4.09 -0.22 -3.90
N THR A 77 -3.11 -0.18 -2.98
CA THR A 77 -2.62 -1.39 -2.29
C THR A 77 -3.70 -2.08 -1.45
N THR A 78 -4.63 -1.34 -0.87
CA THR A 78 -5.77 -1.91 -0.14
C THR A 78 -6.70 -2.68 -1.07
N GLU A 79 -6.95 -2.18 -2.29
CA GLU A 79 -7.78 -2.87 -3.28
C GLU A 79 -7.08 -4.11 -3.81
N ILE A 80 -5.76 -4.05 -4.00
CA ILE A 80 -4.94 -5.22 -4.34
C ILE A 80 -5.07 -6.30 -3.27
N SER A 81 -4.96 -5.94 -1.99
CA SER A 81 -5.10 -6.89 -0.88
C SER A 81 -6.49 -7.55 -0.85
N ARG A 82 -7.56 -6.77 -1.11
CA ARG A 82 -8.93 -7.30 -1.22
C ARG A 82 -9.10 -8.23 -2.43
N TYR A 83 -8.51 -7.87 -3.56
CA TYR A 83 -8.50 -8.70 -4.75
C TYR A 83 -7.81 -10.04 -4.49
N LEU A 84 -6.60 -10.02 -3.90
CA LEU A 84 -5.88 -11.24 -3.53
C LEU A 84 -6.69 -12.11 -2.56
N ALA A 85 -7.30 -11.50 -1.53
CA ALA A 85 -8.17 -12.21 -0.59
C ALA A 85 -9.35 -12.90 -1.30
N SER A 86 -9.97 -12.22 -2.28
CA SER A 86 -11.06 -12.75 -3.07
C SER A 86 -10.62 -13.94 -3.95
N GLU A 87 -9.50 -13.80 -4.66
CA GLU A 87 -8.96 -14.84 -5.55
C GLU A 87 -8.54 -16.09 -4.76
N TYR A 88 -7.80 -15.91 -3.66
CA TYR A 88 -7.41 -17.03 -2.80
C TYR A 88 -8.60 -17.69 -2.13
N SER A 89 -9.60 -16.92 -1.71
CA SER A 89 -10.83 -17.45 -1.14
C SER A 89 -11.62 -18.26 -2.19
N ALA A 90 -11.74 -17.75 -3.41
CA ALA A 90 -12.44 -18.44 -4.50
C ALA A 90 -11.72 -19.75 -4.89
N SER A 91 -10.39 -19.69 -5.09
CA SER A 91 -9.60 -20.88 -5.45
C SER A 91 -9.57 -21.92 -4.32
N THR A 92 -9.44 -21.50 -3.06
CA THR A 92 -9.51 -22.38 -1.89
C THR A 92 -10.88 -23.05 -1.77
N LYS A 93 -11.96 -22.27 -1.96
CA LYS A 93 -13.32 -22.80 -1.95
C LYS A 93 -13.53 -23.85 -3.03
N ALA A 94 -13.11 -23.55 -4.27
CA ALA A 94 -13.22 -24.49 -5.39
C ALA A 94 -12.45 -25.79 -5.10
N TRP A 95 -11.21 -25.67 -4.63
CA TRP A 95 -10.39 -26.80 -4.25
C TRP A 95 -11.00 -27.60 -3.07
N TRP A 96 -11.42 -26.92 -2.00
CA TRP A 96 -11.98 -27.55 -0.82
C TRP A 96 -13.26 -28.34 -1.15
N THR A 97 -14.19 -27.73 -1.89
CA THR A 97 -15.48 -28.35 -2.23
C THR A 97 -15.36 -29.41 -3.32
N SER A 98 -14.27 -29.43 -4.10
CA SER A 98 -14.03 -30.52 -5.08
C SER A 98 -13.49 -31.79 -4.45
N ARG A 99 -13.03 -31.74 -3.20
CA ARG A 99 -12.55 -32.94 -2.48
C ARG A 99 -13.70 -33.88 -2.21
N LYS A 100 -13.59 -35.10 -2.73
CA LYS A 100 -14.51 -36.19 -2.45
C LYS A 100 -13.76 -37.20 -1.59
N ASP A 101 -14.26 -37.49 -0.41
CA ASP A 101 -13.82 -38.66 0.31
C ASP A 101 -14.47 -39.86 -0.39
N THR A 102 -13.70 -40.76 -0.95
CA THR A 102 -14.15 -41.83 -1.83
C THR A 102 -14.92 -42.97 -1.07
N ASP A 103 -14.98 -42.89 0.25
CA ASP A 103 -15.34 -44.08 1.03
C ASP A 103 -16.66 -44.05 1.85
N LYS A 104 -17.43 -42.95 1.92
CA LYS A 104 -18.67 -42.96 2.72
C LYS A 104 -19.77 -42.02 2.20
N ALA A 105 -20.95 -42.60 1.99
CA ALA A 105 -22.21 -41.87 1.86
C ALA A 105 -22.49 -41.06 3.14
N GLY A 106 -22.25 -39.75 3.11
CA GLY A 106 -22.41 -38.83 4.25
C GLY A 106 -21.44 -37.66 4.29
N ASP A 107 -20.38 -37.67 3.49
CA ASP A 107 -19.26 -36.76 3.56
C ASP A 107 -19.46 -35.38 2.87
N SER A 108 -20.65 -35.10 2.32
CA SER A 108 -20.96 -33.77 1.76
C SER A 108 -20.89 -32.63 2.79
N LEU A 109 -20.98 -32.93 4.08
CA LEU A 109 -20.86 -31.99 5.18
C LEU A 109 -19.41 -31.70 5.55
N LYS A 110 -18.48 -32.65 5.38
CA LYS A 110 -17.07 -32.52 5.74
C LYS A 110 -16.33 -31.45 4.90
N PHE A 111 -16.69 -31.34 3.62
CA PHE A 111 -16.10 -30.38 2.70
C PHE A 111 -17.04 -29.21 2.37
N ARG A 112 -17.98 -28.93 3.26
CA ARG A 112 -18.84 -27.76 3.18
C ARG A 112 -18.01 -26.48 3.39
N TRP A 113 -18.34 -25.41 2.68
CA TRP A 113 -17.76 -24.08 2.85
C TRP A 113 -18.62 -23.26 3.83
N PRO A 114 -18.16 -22.95 5.06
CA PRO A 114 -18.86 -22.09 6.01
C PRO A 114 -18.98 -20.66 5.49
N ALA A 115 -20.00 -19.91 5.92
CA ALA A 115 -20.19 -18.51 5.52
C ALA A 115 -19.01 -17.61 5.93
N ALA A 116 -18.42 -17.84 7.11
CA ALA A 116 -17.29 -17.08 7.61
C ALA A 116 -15.92 -17.51 7.03
N ALA A 117 -15.85 -18.64 6.30
CA ALA A 117 -14.57 -19.21 5.88
C ALA A 117 -13.73 -18.26 5.01
N ALA A 118 -14.35 -17.40 4.20
CA ALA A 118 -13.65 -16.44 3.38
C ALA A 118 -12.89 -15.39 4.23
N ASP A 119 -13.54 -14.85 5.25
CA ASP A 119 -12.94 -13.87 6.17
C ASP A 119 -11.94 -14.54 7.12
N ASP A 120 -12.23 -15.75 7.55
CA ASP A 120 -11.37 -16.54 8.43
C ASP A 120 -10.06 -16.95 7.76
N LEU A 121 -10.08 -17.21 6.45
CA LEU A 121 -8.93 -17.66 5.67
C LEU A 121 -7.72 -16.71 5.79
N VAL A 122 -7.97 -15.42 5.76
CA VAL A 122 -6.93 -14.36 5.76
C VAL A 122 -6.46 -13.95 7.15
N ARG A 123 -7.04 -14.51 8.21
CA ARG A 123 -6.62 -14.23 9.59
C ARG A 123 -5.22 -14.78 9.90
N PRO A 124 -4.42 -14.08 10.70
CA PRO A 124 -3.09 -14.57 11.08
C PRO A 124 -3.11 -15.82 11.98
N ALA A 125 -4.23 -16.08 12.66
CA ALA A 125 -4.42 -17.23 13.56
C ALA A 125 -5.64 -18.05 13.17
N ALA A 126 -5.61 -19.34 13.47
CA ALA A 126 -6.70 -20.25 13.17
C ALA A 126 -8.00 -19.80 13.87
N PRO A 127 -9.14 -19.83 13.17
CA PRO A 127 -10.44 -19.50 13.74
C PRO A 127 -10.90 -20.55 14.77
N ALA A 128 -11.83 -20.17 15.65
CA ALA A 128 -12.36 -21.05 16.68
C ALA A 128 -13.30 -22.12 16.14
N ASP A 129 -14.00 -21.85 15.03
CA ASP A 129 -14.87 -22.85 14.38
C ASP A 129 -14.05 -23.98 13.80
N PRO A 130 -14.30 -25.26 14.18
CA PRO A 130 -13.47 -26.39 13.75
C PRO A 130 -13.40 -26.56 12.23
N GLN A 131 -14.49 -26.28 11.51
CA GLN A 131 -14.53 -26.42 10.06
C GLN A 131 -13.77 -25.30 9.36
N SER A 132 -13.95 -24.04 9.78
CA SER A 132 -13.14 -22.91 9.32
C SER A 132 -11.66 -23.12 9.65
N ALA A 133 -11.34 -23.66 10.84
CA ALA A 133 -9.97 -23.98 11.24
C ALA A 133 -9.34 -25.06 10.33
N ALA A 134 -10.09 -26.08 9.94
CA ALA A 134 -9.61 -27.11 9.02
C ALA A 134 -9.33 -26.54 7.62
N ILE A 135 -10.18 -25.65 7.11
CA ILE A 135 -9.98 -24.95 5.84
C ILE A 135 -8.77 -24.02 5.93
N TRP A 136 -8.67 -23.22 7.00
CA TRP A 136 -7.56 -22.32 7.25
C TRP A 136 -6.22 -23.07 7.30
N LYS A 137 -6.18 -24.20 8.01
CA LYS A 137 -4.99 -25.07 8.07
C LYS A 137 -4.63 -25.61 6.70
N ALA A 138 -5.62 -26.14 5.97
CA ALA A 138 -5.40 -26.66 4.63
C ALA A 138 -4.89 -25.59 3.65
N TYR A 139 -5.40 -24.36 3.73
CA TYR A 139 -4.91 -23.22 2.95
C TYR A 139 -3.45 -22.88 3.26
N ARG A 140 -3.05 -22.94 4.53
CA ARG A 140 -1.68 -22.60 4.99
C ARG A 140 -0.64 -23.68 4.76
N GLU A 141 -1.06 -24.94 4.71
CA GLU A 141 -0.19 -26.13 4.69
C GLU A 141 -0.40 -26.98 3.42
N VAL A 142 -1.01 -26.41 2.37
CA VAL A 142 -1.36 -27.17 1.18
C VAL A 142 -0.15 -27.59 0.34
N ASP A 143 -0.10 -28.86 -0.02
CA ASP A 143 0.91 -29.44 -0.91
C ASP A 143 0.54 -29.31 -2.42
N ALA A 144 -0.49 -28.54 -2.74
CA ALA A 144 -0.99 -28.37 -4.12
C ALA A 144 -1.01 -26.88 -4.49
N PRO A 145 0.14 -26.22 -4.69
CA PRO A 145 0.22 -24.79 -4.99
C PRO A 145 -0.53 -24.37 -6.25
N ASP A 146 -0.64 -25.26 -7.25
CA ASP A 146 -1.36 -24.99 -8.50
C ASP A 146 -2.87 -24.93 -8.33
N ALA A 147 -3.43 -25.57 -7.30
CA ALA A 147 -4.86 -25.61 -7.05
C ALA A 147 -5.37 -24.37 -6.28
N ILE A 148 -4.54 -23.77 -5.43
CA ILE A 148 -4.87 -22.59 -4.63
C ILE A 148 -3.97 -21.44 -5.08
N THR A 149 -4.51 -20.57 -5.91
CA THR A 149 -3.71 -19.50 -6.54
C THR A 149 -4.56 -18.26 -6.83
N SER A 150 -3.95 -17.10 -6.76
CA SER A 150 -4.49 -15.84 -7.29
C SER A 150 -4.13 -15.62 -8.76
N LYS A 151 -3.30 -16.48 -9.36
CA LYS A 151 -2.68 -16.31 -10.68
C LYS A 151 -1.85 -15.02 -10.78
N ILE A 152 -1.32 -14.55 -9.67
CA ILE A 152 -0.40 -13.42 -9.57
C ILE A 152 0.96 -13.97 -9.12
N ASP A 153 2.00 -13.68 -9.88
CA ASP A 153 3.36 -14.12 -9.57
C ASP A 153 4.10 -13.12 -8.67
N LEU A 154 3.80 -11.82 -8.81
CA LEU A 154 4.49 -10.77 -8.06
C LEU A 154 3.52 -9.63 -7.67
N PHE A 155 3.59 -9.20 -6.42
CA PHE A 155 3.05 -7.93 -5.97
C PHE A 155 4.18 -6.88 -5.96
N PHE A 156 4.12 -5.91 -6.88
CA PHE A 156 5.12 -4.88 -7.08
C PHE A 156 4.62 -3.49 -6.69
N GLY A 157 5.24 -2.90 -5.67
CA GLY A 157 4.85 -1.60 -5.11
C GLY A 157 4.05 -1.72 -3.80
N GLY A 158 3.72 -0.62 -3.20
CA GLY A 158 3.24 -0.56 -1.82
C GLY A 158 4.39 -0.45 -0.83
N GLY A 159 4.09 -0.50 0.46
CA GLY A 159 5.05 -0.40 1.55
C GLY A 159 5.25 -1.72 2.31
N GLU A 160 6.13 -1.69 3.30
CA GLU A 160 6.38 -2.81 4.20
C GLU A 160 5.07 -3.32 4.82
N PHE A 161 4.21 -2.42 5.27
CA PHE A 161 2.91 -2.75 5.86
C PHE A 161 2.04 -3.61 4.93
N ASP A 162 1.97 -3.26 3.63
CA ASP A 162 1.17 -3.99 2.63
C ASP A 162 1.73 -5.40 2.42
N HIS A 163 3.05 -5.52 2.25
CA HIS A 163 3.73 -6.80 1.99
C HIS A 163 3.74 -7.71 3.21
N SER A 164 4.02 -7.18 4.41
CA SER A 164 3.91 -7.95 5.66
C SER A 164 2.47 -8.38 5.93
N GLY A 165 1.49 -7.55 5.57
CA GLY A 165 0.07 -7.91 5.58
C GLY A 165 -0.23 -9.07 4.64
N ALA A 166 0.24 -9.01 3.40
CA ALA A 166 0.09 -10.06 2.40
C ALA A 166 0.71 -11.39 2.87
N PHE A 167 1.90 -11.34 3.47
CA PHE A 167 2.55 -12.54 4.02
C PHE A 167 1.74 -13.13 5.19
N ARG A 168 1.33 -12.30 6.16
CA ARG A 168 0.50 -12.77 7.29
C ARG A 168 -0.82 -13.38 6.85
N SER A 169 -1.40 -12.88 5.76
CA SER A 169 -2.62 -13.41 5.16
C SER A 169 -2.41 -14.66 4.30
N GLY A 170 -1.16 -15.06 4.06
CA GLY A 170 -0.81 -16.23 3.24
C GLY A 170 -0.84 -15.96 1.73
N PHE A 171 -0.80 -14.69 1.31
CA PHE A 171 -0.76 -14.32 -0.12
C PHE A 171 0.67 -14.31 -0.69
N ALA A 172 1.68 -14.37 0.15
CA ALA A 172 3.09 -14.37 -0.25
C ALA A 172 3.82 -15.56 0.36
N VAL A 173 4.79 -16.08 -0.38
CA VAL A 173 5.67 -17.16 0.02
C VAL A 173 7.08 -16.63 0.34
N GLU A 174 7.88 -17.43 1.06
CA GLU A 174 9.24 -17.06 1.44
C GLU A 174 10.27 -17.35 0.32
N SER A 175 9.97 -16.91 -0.89
CA SER A 175 10.78 -17.18 -2.09
C SER A 175 12.21 -16.64 -2.04
N LEU A 176 12.48 -15.66 -1.18
CA LEU A 176 13.81 -15.06 -1.06
C LEU A 176 14.79 -15.89 -0.20
N LYS A 177 14.30 -16.88 0.57
CA LYS A 177 15.15 -17.76 1.38
C LYS A 177 16.11 -18.62 0.54
N GLU A 178 15.65 -18.99 -0.66
CA GLU A 178 16.40 -19.87 -1.56
C GLU A 178 17.34 -19.09 -2.49
N LEU A 179 17.29 -17.76 -2.44
CA LEU A 179 18.15 -16.93 -3.27
C LEU A 179 19.58 -16.87 -2.71
N PRO A 180 20.60 -16.98 -3.56
CA PRO A 180 21.98 -16.96 -3.13
C PRO A 180 22.34 -15.59 -2.53
N PRO A 181 23.08 -15.56 -1.40
CA PRO A 181 23.41 -14.33 -0.65
C PRO A 181 24.11 -13.26 -1.51
N GLU A 182 24.86 -13.66 -2.51
CA GLU A 182 25.57 -12.78 -3.45
C GLU A 182 24.64 -11.90 -4.29
N LEU A 183 23.34 -12.22 -4.40
CA LEU A 183 22.36 -11.33 -4.99
C LEU A 183 22.09 -10.08 -4.14
N PHE A 184 22.37 -10.16 -2.84
CA PHE A 184 22.15 -9.06 -1.90
C PHE A 184 23.42 -8.29 -1.56
N ALA A 185 24.59 -8.76 -2.04
CA ALA A 185 25.88 -8.12 -1.82
C ALA A 185 26.73 -8.22 -3.10
N VAL A 186 27.57 -7.20 -3.33
CA VAL A 186 28.54 -7.16 -4.43
C VAL A 186 29.90 -6.86 -3.81
N ASP A 187 30.90 -7.69 -4.12
CA ASP A 187 32.27 -7.56 -3.59
C ASP A 187 32.34 -7.42 -2.05
N GLY A 188 31.50 -8.19 -1.33
CA GLY A 188 31.39 -8.15 0.12
C GLY A 188 30.65 -6.92 0.68
N VAL A 189 30.20 -6.00 -0.18
CA VAL A 189 29.41 -4.84 0.22
C VAL A 189 27.93 -5.18 0.09
N VAL A 190 27.18 -5.10 1.21
CA VAL A 190 25.74 -5.30 1.23
C VAL A 190 25.08 -4.19 0.41
N ARG A 191 24.32 -4.56 -0.64
CA ARG A 191 23.57 -3.66 -1.52
C ARG A 191 22.09 -3.62 -1.16
N ILE A 192 21.58 -4.74 -0.66
CA ILE A 192 20.18 -4.86 -0.22
C ILE A 192 20.19 -5.34 1.22
N PRO A 193 20.23 -4.41 2.19
CA PRO A 193 20.28 -4.74 3.62
C PRO A 193 18.94 -5.29 4.11
N GLU A 194 18.92 -5.85 5.31
CA GLU A 194 17.67 -6.27 5.97
C GLU A 194 16.86 -5.09 6.49
N LYS A 195 17.54 -4.00 6.84
CA LYS A 195 16.93 -2.74 7.28
C LYS A 195 17.51 -1.56 6.52
N GLN A 196 16.66 -0.58 6.20
CA GLN A 196 17.04 0.69 5.61
C GLN A 196 16.31 1.82 6.33
N SER A 197 17.05 2.82 6.81
CA SER A 197 16.48 3.96 7.57
C SER A 197 15.60 3.53 8.77
N GLY A 198 15.96 2.42 9.44
CA GLY A 198 15.20 1.87 10.56
C GLY A 198 14.05 0.93 10.19
N GLU A 199 13.58 0.97 8.95
CA GLU A 199 12.47 0.15 8.45
C GLU A 199 12.95 -1.20 7.89
N THR A 200 12.07 -2.19 7.91
CA THR A 200 12.30 -3.50 7.30
C THR A 200 12.42 -3.35 5.79
N TRP A 201 13.57 -3.73 5.24
CA TRP A 201 13.87 -3.59 3.82
C TRP A 201 13.88 -4.91 3.08
N ARG A 202 14.31 -5.99 3.74
CA ARG A 202 14.35 -7.33 3.20
C ARG A 202 13.96 -8.35 4.25
N THR A 203 13.06 -9.24 3.88
CA THR A 203 12.71 -10.46 4.61
C THR A 203 12.80 -11.65 3.67
N ALA A 204 12.34 -12.81 4.09
CA ALA A 204 12.22 -13.99 3.23
C ALA A 204 11.16 -13.83 2.11
N SER A 205 10.21 -12.89 2.26
CA SER A 205 9.09 -12.68 1.33
C SER A 205 8.97 -11.23 0.81
N LEU A 206 9.81 -10.32 1.28
CA LEU A 206 9.78 -8.89 0.94
C LEU A 206 11.15 -8.43 0.49
N LEU A 207 11.18 -7.62 -0.57
CA LEU A 207 12.37 -6.93 -1.05
C LEU A 207 12.04 -5.45 -1.30
N GLY A 208 12.67 -4.54 -0.55
CA GLY A 208 12.58 -3.10 -0.78
C GLY A 208 13.40 -2.65 -1.98
N ASN A 209 12.89 -1.71 -2.75
CA ASN A 209 13.56 -1.19 -3.95
C ASN A 209 13.70 0.33 -4.00
N ALA A 210 12.87 1.08 -3.26
CA ALA A 210 12.93 2.54 -3.20
C ALA A 210 12.49 3.06 -1.84
N VAL A 211 13.24 4.01 -1.27
CA VAL A 211 12.81 4.78 -0.10
C VAL A 211 12.03 5.99 -0.60
N SER A 212 10.88 6.24 0.00
CA SER A 212 10.04 7.38 -0.35
C SER A 212 9.43 8.01 0.89
N THR A 213 9.03 9.27 0.75
CA THR A 213 8.33 10.04 1.78
C THR A 213 7.05 10.62 1.20
N PHE A 214 6.13 11.03 2.08
CA PHE A 214 5.02 11.88 1.69
C PHE A 214 5.40 13.36 1.80
N GLY A 215 4.91 14.14 0.86
CA GLY A 215 5.07 15.58 0.84
C GLY A 215 3.84 16.29 0.28
N ILE A 216 3.92 17.61 0.26
CA ILE A 216 2.90 18.46 -0.36
C ILE A 216 3.39 18.82 -1.76
N ILE A 217 2.56 18.54 -2.76
CA ILE A 217 2.72 19.04 -4.11
C ILE A 217 1.75 20.22 -4.31
N TYR A 218 2.19 21.23 -5.05
CA TYR A 218 1.36 22.42 -5.33
C TYR A 218 1.62 22.95 -6.75
N ASN A 219 0.62 23.64 -7.28
CA ASN A 219 0.68 24.30 -8.56
C ASN A 219 0.81 25.81 -8.35
N ASN A 220 1.91 26.41 -8.82
CA ASN A 220 2.21 27.82 -8.61
C ASN A 220 1.15 28.76 -9.20
N ASP A 221 0.64 28.44 -10.40
CA ASP A 221 -0.37 29.27 -11.07
C ASP A 221 -1.68 29.24 -10.27
N ARG A 222 -2.06 28.07 -9.78
CA ARG A 222 -3.25 27.94 -8.93
C ARG A 222 -3.12 28.65 -7.60
N LEU A 223 -1.92 28.64 -6.98
CA LEU A 223 -1.67 29.42 -5.76
C LEU A 223 -1.81 30.93 -6.03
N ALA A 224 -1.30 31.38 -7.18
CA ALA A 224 -1.45 32.79 -7.59
C ALA A 224 -2.93 33.18 -7.80
N ASP A 225 -3.72 32.34 -8.49
CA ASP A 225 -5.17 32.53 -8.66
C ASP A 225 -5.90 32.64 -7.31
N LEU A 226 -5.51 31.84 -6.34
CA LEU A 226 -6.07 31.85 -4.99
C LEU A 226 -5.50 32.98 -4.10
N LYS A 227 -4.58 33.80 -4.62
CA LYS A 227 -3.87 34.87 -3.90
C LYS A 227 -3.13 34.35 -2.65
N ILE A 228 -2.57 33.15 -2.72
CA ILE A 228 -1.78 32.51 -1.67
C ILE A 228 -0.30 32.81 -1.99
N GLY A 229 0.28 33.77 -1.27
CA GLY A 229 1.64 34.25 -1.54
C GLY A 229 2.77 33.35 -1.03
N LYS A 230 2.45 32.37 -0.15
CA LYS A 230 3.42 31.41 0.37
C LYS A 230 2.91 30.00 0.15
N PRO A 231 3.69 29.12 -0.52
CA PRO A 231 3.33 27.73 -0.69
C PRO A 231 3.18 27.01 0.66
N PRO A 232 2.31 26.00 0.74
CA PRO A 232 2.15 25.20 1.96
C PRO A 232 3.44 24.42 2.23
N SER A 233 3.84 24.36 3.50
CA SER A 233 5.06 23.68 3.96
C SER A 233 4.81 22.69 5.10
N GLN A 234 3.64 22.77 5.73
CA GLN A 234 3.20 21.90 6.82
C GLN A 234 1.83 21.32 6.49
N TRP A 235 1.51 20.16 7.05
CA TRP A 235 0.20 19.55 6.87
C TRP A 235 -0.93 20.46 7.38
N THR A 236 -0.67 21.22 8.43
CA THR A 236 -1.61 22.21 8.96
C THR A 236 -1.97 23.31 7.96
N ASP A 237 -1.08 23.65 7.01
CA ASP A 237 -1.36 24.64 5.99
C ASP A 237 -2.49 24.19 5.05
N LEU A 238 -2.63 22.87 4.82
CA LEU A 238 -3.70 22.31 3.99
C LEU A 238 -5.10 22.45 4.63
N ALA A 239 -5.17 22.78 5.91
CA ALA A 239 -6.42 23.06 6.62
C ALA A 239 -6.87 24.53 6.48
N ASP A 240 -6.11 25.40 5.82
CA ASP A 240 -6.50 26.79 5.56
C ASP A 240 -7.76 26.82 4.69
N PRO A 241 -8.82 27.57 5.09
CA PRO A 241 -10.08 27.65 4.34
C PRO A 241 -9.92 28.17 2.89
N ARG A 242 -8.83 28.87 2.58
CA ARG A 242 -8.54 29.32 1.21
C ARG A 242 -8.34 28.15 0.24
N TYR A 243 -8.00 26.96 0.75
CA TYR A 243 -7.92 25.73 -0.02
C TYR A 243 -9.24 24.98 -0.16
N PHE A 244 -10.36 25.58 0.24
CA PHE A 244 -11.66 24.91 0.10
C PHE A 244 -11.88 24.41 -1.33
N ARG A 245 -12.10 23.10 -1.51
CA ARG A 245 -12.22 22.40 -2.79
C ARG A 245 -11.00 22.58 -3.72
N GLN A 246 -9.80 22.68 -3.14
CA GLN A 246 -8.56 22.85 -3.89
C GLN A 246 -7.50 21.78 -3.55
N VAL A 247 -7.77 20.90 -2.60
CA VAL A 247 -6.84 19.86 -2.16
C VAL A 247 -7.15 18.56 -2.89
N GLY A 248 -6.16 18.00 -3.60
CA GLY A 248 -6.21 16.65 -4.15
C GLY A 248 -5.79 15.63 -3.08
N LEU A 249 -6.62 14.63 -2.82
CA LEU A 249 -6.36 13.55 -1.88
C LEU A 249 -6.64 12.18 -2.50
N ALA A 250 -5.98 11.15 -2.01
CA ALA A 250 -6.41 9.79 -2.25
C ALA A 250 -7.31 9.30 -1.10
N ASP A 251 -8.20 8.36 -1.42
CA ASP A 251 -9.09 7.72 -0.45
C ASP A 251 -8.29 6.75 0.44
N PRO A 252 -8.21 6.97 1.75
CA PRO A 252 -7.46 6.10 2.66
C PRO A 252 -8.05 4.69 2.78
N THR A 253 -9.29 4.48 2.38
CA THR A 253 -9.91 3.15 2.35
C THR A 253 -9.49 2.31 1.14
N LYS A 254 -8.85 2.94 0.13
CA LYS A 254 -8.40 2.31 -1.12
C LYS A 254 -6.88 2.34 -1.28
N SER A 255 -6.23 3.39 -0.78
CA SER A 255 -4.79 3.61 -0.89
C SER A 255 -4.12 3.43 0.47
N GLY A 256 -3.38 2.32 0.67
CA GLY A 256 -2.64 2.04 1.90
C GLY A 256 -1.59 3.11 2.21
N SER A 257 -0.93 3.66 1.20
CA SER A 257 0.07 4.71 1.39
C SER A 257 -0.53 6.01 1.95
N ILE A 258 -1.71 6.47 1.47
CA ILE A 258 -2.34 7.66 2.05
C ILE A 258 -2.91 7.38 3.46
N ALA A 259 -3.40 6.17 3.70
CA ALA A 259 -3.81 5.77 5.05
C ALA A 259 -2.64 5.90 6.04
N LYS A 260 -1.43 5.46 5.62
CA LYS A 260 -0.21 5.62 6.41
C LYS A 260 0.18 7.08 6.59
N ALA A 261 0.04 7.92 5.56
CA ALA A 261 0.30 9.35 5.67
C ALA A 261 -0.64 10.02 6.69
N PHE A 262 -1.92 9.66 6.71
CA PHE A 262 -2.87 10.17 7.69
C PHE A 262 -2.54 9.69 9.12
N GLU A 263 -2.16 8.43 9.27
CA GLU A 263 -1.65 7.91 10.53
C GLU A 263 -0.45 8.72 11.03
N MET A 264 0.50 9.02 10.16
CA MET A 264 1.68 9.82 10.51
C MET A 264 1.34 11.26 10.86
N ILE A 265 0.30 11.88 10.28
CA ILE A 265 -0.21 13.19 10.71
C ILE A 265 -0.72 13.11 12.15
N VAL A 266 -1.44 12.05 12.50
CA VAL A 266 -1.91 11.84 13.90
C VAL A 266 -0.72 11.68 14.84
N HIS A 267 0.26 10.85 14.47
CA HIS A 267 1.49 10.66 15.26
C HIS A 267 2.27 11.95 15.45
N GLN A 268 2.38 12.78 14.38
CA GLN A 268 3.03 14.08 14.48
C GLN A 268 2.31 14.99 15.50
N GLN A 269 0.98 15.04 15.46
CA GLN A 269 0.20 15.87 16.41
C GLN A 269 0.29 15.33 17.85
N MET A 270 0.37 14.03 18.03
CA MET A 270 0.64 13.41 19.33
C MET A 270 2.04 13.78 19.83
N HIS A 271 3.06 13.68 18.97
CA HIS A 271 4.42 14.07 19.31
C HIS A 271 4.53 15.55 19.68
N GLU A 272 3.91 16.45 18.91
CA GLU A 272 3.88 17.90 19.20
C GLU A 272 3.21 18.20 20.56
N ALA A 273 2.14 17.48 20.89
CA ALA A 273 1.47 17.62 22.19
C ALA A 273 2.35 17.14 23.35
N VAL A 274 3.11 16.05 23.17
CA VAL A 274 4.07 15.54 24.16
C VAL A 274 5.26 16.51 24.30
N VAL A 275 5.76 17.07 23.21
CA VAL A 275 6.82 18.10 23.26
C VAL A 275 6.36 19.31 24.05
N ALA A 276 5.14 19.79 23.83
CA ALA A 276 4.57 20.90 24.57
C ALA A 276 4.40 20.57 26.07
N TYR A 277 3.99 19.33 26.39
CA TYR A 277 3.93 18.82 27.76
C TYR A 277 5.32 18.80 28.44
N ALA A 278 6.34 18.24 27.76
CA ALA A 278 7.69 18.13 28.30
C ALA A 278 8.40 19.48 28.45
N SER A 279 7.96 20.50 27.74
CA SER A 279 8.45 21.89 27.89
C SER A 279 7.83 22.58 29.11
N HIS A 280 6.84 21.98 29.77
CA HIS A 280 6.31 22.43 31.05
C HIS A 280 7.28 22.07 32.20
N PRO A 281 7.26 22.82 33.34
CA PRO A 281 8.20 22.63 34.45
C PRO A 281 8.20 21.25 35.12
N PHE A 282 7.28 20.35 34.75
CA PHE A 282 7.25 18.95 35.18
C PHE A 282 8.05 18.00 34.29
N GLY A 283 8.45 18.42 33.10
CA GLY A 283 9.42 17.67 32.28
C GLY A 283 10.81 17.93 32.82
N ASP A 284 11.51 16.94 33.35
CA ASP A 284 12.81 17.14 33.97
C ASP A 284 13.93 17.49 32.96
N GLY A 285 13.61 17.78 31.72
CA GLY A 285 14.46 18.40 30.67
C GLY A 285 15.79 17.69 30.38
N ARG A 286 16.06 16.53 31.00
CA ARG A 286 17.33 15.85 30.99
C ARG A 286 17.44 14.71 29.99
N LEU A 287 16.28 14.20 29.51
CA LEU A 287 16.27 13.12 28.51
C LEU A 287 15.94 13.69 27.14
N PRO A 288 16.61 13.20 26.08
CA PRO A 288 16.15 13.42 24.72
C PRO A 288 14.67 13.00 24.60
N MET A 289 13.87 13.76 23.81
CA MET A 289 12.42 13.53 23.70
C MET A 289 12.09 12.07 23.36
N ASP A 290 12.79 11.47 22.39
CA ASP A 290 12.56 10.08 22.00
C ASP A 290 12.80 9.10 23.15
N ALA A 291 13.80 9.37 24.01
CA ALA A 291 14.08 8.55 25.18
C ALA A 291 12.98 8.70 26.25
N LEU A 292 12.42 9.91 26.43
CA LEU A 292 11.30 10.15 27.33
C LEU A 292 10.05 9.42 26.85
N ILE A 293 9.71 9.52 25.58
CA ILE A 293 8.57 8.83 24.97
C ILE A 293 8.74 7.32 25.15
N ALA A 294 9.88 6.75 24.75
CA ALA A 294 10.16 5.32 24.85
C ALA A 294 10.10 4.81 26.30
N ALA A 295 10.60 5.59 27.27
CA ALA A 295 10.54 5.24 28.68
C ALA A 295 9.10 5.23 29.21
N ASN A 296 8.29 6.21 28.86
CA ASN A 296 6.89 6.30 29.28
C ASN A 296 6.03 5.21 28.62
N GLU A 297 6.22 4.97 27.32
CA GLU A 297 5.53 3.88 26.62
C GLU A 297 5.85 2.51 27.23
N LYS A 298 7.12 2.27 27.56
CA LYS A 298 7.51 1.03 28.25
C LYS A 298 6.84 0.90 29.61
N ARG A 299 6.79 1.96 30.41
CA ARG A 299 6.12 1.96 31.72
C ARG A 299 4.62 1.69 31.61
N ILE A 300 3.97 2.26 30.62
CA ILE A 300 2.54 2.00 30.33
C ILE A 300 2.36 0.53 29.91
N ALA A 301 3.20 0.00 29.03
CA ALA A 301 3.12 -1.39 28.60
C ALA A 301 3.35 -2.37 29.76
N ASP A 302 4.32 -2.10 30.63
CA ASP A 302 4.58 -2.89 31.83
C ASP A 302 3.37 -2.84 32.80
N TYR A 303 2.75 -1.67 32.99
CA TYR A 303 1.54 -1.48 33.79
C TYR A 303 0.35 -2.28 33.24
N ILE A 304 0.10 -2.21 31.92
CA ILE A 304 -0.95 -2.99 31.25
C ILE A 304 -0.73 -4.48 31.47
N LYS A 305 0.50 -4.94 31.34
CA LYS A 305 0.88 -6.35 31.54
C LYS A 305 0.65 -6.81 32.99
N ASP A 306 1.00 -5.98 33.94
CA ASP A 306 0.81 -6.26 35.38
C ASP A 306 -0.67 -6.33 35.76
N LYS A 307 -1.48 -5.40 35.29
CA LYS A 307 -2.94 -5.40 35.48
C LYS A 307 -3.64 -6.58 34.84
N GLY A 308 -3.13 -7.10 33.71
CA GLY A 308 -3.68 -8.24 33.01
C GLY A 308 -5.17 -8.06 32.70
N LYS A 309 -6.01 -8.99 33.18
CA LYS A 309 -7.49 -8.94 32.97
C LYS A 309 -8.19 -7.81 33.72
N ALA A 310 -7.53 -7.19 34.71
CA ALA A 310 -8.09 -6.06 35.46
C ALA A 310 -7.83 -4.71 34.78
N TYR A 311 -7.05 -4.67 33.72
CA TYR A 311 -6.79 -3.47 32.95
C TYR A 311 -8.06 -2.94 32.30
N GLN A 312 -8.32 -1.64 32.46
CA GLN A 312 -9.34 -0.92 31.71
C GLN A 312 -8.68 0.03 30.72
N ARG A 313 -9.30 0.19 29.56
CA ARG A 313 -8.75 1.07 28.50
C ARG A 313 -8.58 2.49 29.04
N GLY A 314 -7.37 3.01 28.93
CA GLY A 314 -7.01 4.35 29.42
C GLY A 314 -6.40 4.37 30.83
N ASP A 315 -6.37 3.23 31.54
CA ASP A 315 -5.65 3.15 32.81
C ASP A 315 -4.14 3.29 32.61
N VAL A 316 -3.53 4.20 33.36
CA VAL A 316 -2.08 4.43 33.38
C VAL A 316 -1.63 4.69 34.81
N PRO A 317 -0.31 4.55 35.13
CA PRO A 317 0.23 5.01 36.39
C PRO A 317 -0.16 6.46 36.70
N ASP A 318 -0.41 6.78 37.97
CA ASP A 318 -0.90 8.11 38.36
C ASP A 318 0.02 9.25 37.90
N ASP A 319 1.32 9.04 37.92
CA ASP A 319 2.34 10.01 37.51
C ASP A 319 2.45 10.13 35.98
N LEU A 320 1.78 9.27 35.21
CA LEU A 320 1.72 9.35 33.74
C LEU A 320 0.36 9.84 33.22
N LYS A 321 -0.58 10.23 34.08
CA LYS A 321 -1.90 10.70 33.64
C LYS A 321 -1.84 11.96 32.79
N GLU A 322 -0.96 12.90 33.11
CA GLU A 322 -0.78 14.12 32.31
C GLU A 322 -0.11 13.82 30.95
N TYR A 323 0.85 12.89 30.91
CA TYR A 323 1.44 12.40 29.66
C TYR A 323 0.36 11.75 28.78
N GLN A 324 -0.47 10.88 29.36
CA GLN A 324 -1.58 10.23 28.66
C GLN A 324 -2.59 11.26 28.12
N ALA A 325 -2.93 12.26 28.91
CA ALA A 325 -3.82 13.36 28.49
C ALA A 325 -3.22 14.17 27.33
N ALA A 326 -1.90 14.39 27.33
CA ALA A 326 -1.21 15.04 26.21
C ALA A 326 -1.29 14.18 24.91
N LEU A 327 -1.08 12.86 25.02
CA LEU A 327 -1.23 11.94 23.88
C LEU A 327 -2.65 11.95 23.33
N GLU A 328 -3.67 11.86 24.19
CA GLU A 328 -5.09 11.89 23.80
C GLU A 328 -5.48 13.20 23.12
N LYS A 329 -4.99 14.33 23.64
CA LYS A 329 -5.16 15.65 23.02
C LYS A 329 -4.51 15.70 21.63
N GLY A 330 -3.28 15.19 21.52
CA GLY A 330 -2.56 15.13 20.24
C GLY A 330 -3.29 14.25 19.23
N PHE A 331 -3.79 13.09 19.66
CA PHE A 331 -4.60 12.20 18.82
C PHE A 331 -5.88 12.91 18.32
N ALA A 332 -6.62 13.58 19.20
CA ALA A 332 -7.79 14.34 18.80
C ALA A 332 -7.45 15.48 17.82
N ASN A 333 -6.35 16.20 18.06
CA ASN A 333 -5.87 17.24 17.16
C ASN A 333 -5.54 16.69 15.78
N GLY A 334 -4.89 15.51 15.71
CA GLY A 334 -4.58 14.84 14.46
C GLY A 334 -5.83 14.48 13.66
N LEU A 335 -6.83 13.90 14.31
CA LEU A 335 -8.12 13.59 13.67
C LEU A 335 -8.83 14.86 13.18
N HIS A 336 -8.86 15.92 13.97
CA HIS A 336 -9.44 17.21 13.57
C HIS A 336 -8.67 17.84 12.39
N LEU A 337 -7.35 17.71 12.36
CA LEU A 337 -6.55 18.19 11.24
C LEU A 337 -6.90 17.43 9.94
N ILE A 338 -6.99 16.10 10.00
CA ILE A 338 -7.41 15.27 8.87
C ILE A 338 -8.82 15.66 8.40
N GLN A 339 -9.76 15.91 9.33
CA GLN A 339 -11.10 16.38 8.96
C GLN A 339 -11.07 17.73 8.22
N LYS A 340 -10.25 18.69 8.67
CA LYS A 340 -10.10 19.99 8.01
C LYS A 340 -9.47 19.88 6.63
N ILE A 341 -8.43 19.05 6.50
CA ILE A 341 -7.81 18.76 5.19
C ILE A 341 -8.83 18.10 4.27
N GLY A 342 -9.59 17.13 4.78
CA GLY A 342 -10.67 16.46 4.03
C GLY A 342 -11.80 17.41 3.62
N ALA A 343 -12.16 18.38 4.46
CA ALA A 343 -13.15 19.41 4.14
C ALA A 343 -12.69 20.33 2.98
N ASN A 344 -11.38 20.53 2.83
CA ASN A 344 -10.78 21.26 1.73
C ASN A 344 -10.56 20.40 0.47
N ALA A 345 -10.84 19.09 0.56
CA ALA A 345 -10.67 18.21 -0.58
C ALA A 345 -11.59 18.57 -1.75
N ARG A 346 -11.04 18.58 -2.96
CA ARG A 346 -11.78 18.70 -4.20
C ARG A 346 -12.40 17.36 -4.56
N TYR A 347 -11.65 16.29 -4.31
CA TYR A 347 -12.03 14.89 -4.60
C TYR A 347 -11.13 13.94 -3.81
N PHE A 348 -11.49 12.66 -3.83
CA PHE A 348 -10.69 11.56 -3.35
C PHE A 348 -10.47 10.57 -4.50
N THR A 349 -9.20 10.30 -4.83
CA THR A 349 -8.82 9.32 -5.85
C THR A 349 -8.67 7.92 -5.23
N ASP A 350 -8.70 6.89 -6.03
CA ASP A 350 -8.45 5.51 -5.62
C ASP A 350 -6.95 5.17 -5.45
N SER A 351 -6.07 6.04 -5.95
CA SER A 351 -4.61 5.87 -5.84
C SER A 351 -3.90 7.20 -5.63
N ALA A 352 -2.91 7.20 -4.74
CA ALA A 352 -2.06 8.37 -4.48
C ALA A 352 -1.25 8.83 -5.70
N SER A 353 -1.05 7.96 -6.71
CA SER A 353 -0.31 8.30 -7.93
C SER A 353 -1.04 9.28 -8.86
N LYS A 354 -2.36 9.42 -8.71
CA LYS A 354 -3.15 10.34 -9.54
C LYS A 354 -3.07 11.79 -9.07
N VAL A 355 -2.94 12.02 -7.77
CA VAL A 355 -2.92 13.36 -7.18
C VAL A 355 -1.87 14.29 -7.80
N PRO A 356 -0.60 13.88 -7.99
CA PRO A 356 0.40 14.72 -8.62
C PRO A 356 0.07 15.13 -10.05
N ILE A 357 -0.55 14.22 -10.82
CA ILE A 357 -0.99 14.51 -12.19
C ILE A 357 -2.04 15.62 -12.18
N ASP A 358 -3.05 15.50 -11.34
CA ASP A 358 -4.16 16.46 -11.25
C ASP A 358 -3.67 17.84 -10.76
N VAL A 359 -2.72 17.87 -9.83
CA VAL A 359 -2.10 19.14 -9.38
C VAL A 359 -1.27 19.76 -10.47
N SER A 360 -0.47 18.98 -11.21
CA SER A 360 0.33 19.51 -12.34
C SER A 360 -0.54 20.09 -13.44
N MET A 361 -1.70 19.49 -13.69
CA MET A 361 -2.69 19.99 -14.67
C MET A 361 -3.52 21.17 -14.17
N GLY A 362 -3.44 21.53 -12.88
CA GLY A 362 -4.23 22.60 -12.27
C GLY A 362 -5.63 22.19 -11.85
N ASP A 363 -5.98 20.92 -11.92
CA ASP A 363 -7.28 20.41 -11.44
C ASP A 363 -7.41 20.54 -9.91
N ALA A 364 -6.32 20.48 -9.18
CA ALA A 364 -6.21 20.86 -7.78
C ALA A 364 -5.06 21.86 -7.59
N ALA A 365 -5.17 22.74 -6.60
CA ALA A 365 -4.10 23.69 -6.32
C ALA A 365 -2.96 23.06 -5.53
N VAL A 366 -3.28 22.14 -4.64
CA VAL A 366 -2.34 21.43 -3.76
C VAL A 366 -2.77 19.98 -3.58
N GLY A 367 -1.87 19.12 -3.13
CA GLY A 367 -2.22 17.73 -2.84
C GLY A 367 -1.19 17.04 -1.97
N MET A 368 -1.58 15.90 -1.40
CA MET A 368 -0.68 15.00 -0.68
C MET A 368 -0.17 13.93 -1.64
N ALA A 369 1.15 13.81 -1.76
CA ALA A 369 1.77 12.89 -2.72
C ALA A 369 3.00 12.19 -2.16
N ILE A 370 3.29 11.01 -2.70
CA ILE A 370 4.59 10.37 -2.55
C ILE A 370 5.61 11.18 -3.37
N ASP A 371 6.78 11.43 -2.82
CA ASP A 371 7.79 12.32 -3.37
C ASP A 371 8.21 11.99 -4.82
N PHE A 372 8.43 10.71 -5.14
CA PHE A 372 8.82 10.34 -6.50
C PHE A 372 7.71 10.53 -7.53
N TYR A 373 6.43 10.39 -7.15
CA TYR A 373 5.32 10.75 -8.05
C TYR A 373 5.24 12.26 -8.25
N GLY A 374 5.46 13.03 -7.16
CA GLY A 374 5.49 14.48 -7.23
C GLY A 374 6.63 14.99 -8.12
N ARG A 375 7.86 14.49 -7.90
CA ARG A 375 9.05 14.88 -8.69
C ARG A 375 8.94 14.50 -10.16
N TYR A 376 8.23 13.45 -10.50
CA TYR A 376 8.01 13.07 -11.89
C TYR A 376 7.12 14.06 -12.64
N GLN A 377 6.24 14.77 -11.93
CA GLN A 377 5.32 15.76 -12.51
C GLN A 377 5.83 17.20 -12.41
N ALA A 378 6.86 17.48 -11.60
CA ALA A 378 7.48 18.78 -11.44
C ALA A 378 8.48 19.06 -12.57
#